data_f48af479bcd34c5798333e53e6a072b5
#
_entry.id   f48af479bcd34c5798333e53e6a072b5
#
_cell.length_a   1.000
_cell.length_b   1.000
_cell.length_c   1.000
_cell.angle_alpha   90.00
_cell.angle_beta   90.00
_cell.angle_gamma   90.00
#
_symmetry.space_group_name_H-M   'P 1'
#
loop_
_entity.id
_entity.type
_entity.pdbx_description
1 polymer ?
#
loop_
_entity_poly.entity_id
_entity_poly.type
_entity_poly.pdbx_seq_one_letter_code
_entity_poly.pdbx_strand_id
1 'polypeptide(L)'
;MLHIELVEKCKANDRQAQMQLYRQYCDGMFCVAMRFLKNADDAEDVLQDSFIKAFQRIGQFKGDVTFGAWLKRIVVNGSIDFLKSKHQ
;
A
#
# COMPACT_ATOMS: atom_id res chain seq x y z
N MET A 1 -17.22 -1.23 -12.01
CA MET A 1 -17.14 -0.32 -10.85
C MET A 1 -16.04 0.71 -11.08
N LEU A 2 -16.36 1.98 -10.88
CA LEU A 2 -15.37 3.03 -11.00
C LEU A 2 -14.37 2.94 -9.83
N HIS A 3 -13.13 3.33 -10.08
CA HIS A 3 -12.06 3.26 -9.07
C HIS A 3 -12.39 4.08 -7.82
N ILE A 4 -12.99 5.26 -7.99
CA ILE A 4 -13.38 6.10 -6.86
C ILE A 4 -14.46 5.42 -6.00
N GLU A 5 -15.39 4.68 -6.62
CA GLU A 5 -16.39 3.92 -5.87
C GLU A 5 -15.75 2.80 -5.07
N LEU A 6 -14.76 2.13 -5.65
CA LEU A 6 -14.02 1.07 -4.98
C LEU A 6 -13.32 1.61 -3.73
N VAL A 7 -12.65 2.76 -3.85
CA VAL A 7 -11.97 3.39 -2.71
C VAL A 7 -12.98 3.77 -1.63
N GLU A 8 -14.14 4.33 -2.01
CA GLU A 8 -15.17 4.70 -1.03
C GLU A 8 -15.72 3.47 -0.30
N LYS A 9 -15.88 2.35 -0.98
CA LYS A 9 -16.28 1.09 -0.33
C LYS A 9 -15.23 0.61 0.65
N CYS A 10 -13.95 0.75 0.32
CA CYS A 10 -12.86 0.41 1.23
C CYS A 10 -12.90 1.25 2.50
N LYS A 11 -13.25 2.55 2.38
CA LYS A 11 -13.42 3.44 3.53
C LYS A 11 -14.56 2.98 4.44
N ALA A 12 -15.57 2.33 3.86
CA ALA A 12 -16.71 1.77 4.60
C ALA A 12 -16.44 0.37 5.15
N ASN A 13 -15.19 -0.08 5.13
CA ASN A 13 -14.76 -1.41 5.61
C ASN A 13 -15.32 -2.59 4.81
N ASP A 14 -15.64 -2.39 3.54
CA ASP A 14 -16.03 -3.48 2.65
C ASP A 14 -14.81 -4.33 2.33
N ARG A 15 -14.77 -5.54 2.89
CA ARG A 15 -13.60 -6.44 2.77
C ARG A 15 -13.38 -6.93 1.35
N GLN A 16 -14.45 -7.14 0.60
CA GLN A 16 -14.32 -7.55 -0.82
C GLN A 16 -13.71 -6.42 -1.64
N ALA A 17 -14.11 -5.19 -1.37
CA ALA A 17 -13.53 -4.03 -2.02
C ALA A 17 -12.05 -3.88 -1.66
N GLN A 18 -11.68 -4.10 -0.40
CA GLN A 18 -10.28 -4.06 0.03
C GLN A 18 -9.45 -5.13 -0.66
N MET A 19 -9.98 -6.35 -0.78
CA MET A 19 -9.30 -7.43 -1.49
C MET A 19 -9.12 -7.10 -2.98
N GLN A 20 -10.13 -6.52 -3.60
CA GLN A 20 -10.06 -6.12 -4.99
C GLN A 20 -9.02 -5.03 -5.20
N LEU A 21 -8.97 -4.05 -4.31
CA LEU A 21 -7.97 -2.98 -4.35
C LEU A 21 -6.56 -3.54 -4.13
N TYR A 22 -6.40 -4.46 -3.18
CA TYR A 22 -5.14 -5.16 -2.94
C TYR A 22 -4.65 -5.85 -4.22
N ARG A 23 -5.50 -6.65 -4.87
CA ARG A 23 -5.14 -7.38 -6.09
C ARG A 23 -4.74 -6.44 -7.22
N GLN A 24 -5.35 -5.28 -7.28
CA GLN A 24 -5.06 -4.30 -8.33
C GLN A 24 -3.67 -3.69 -8.19
N TYR A 25 -3.19 -3.51 -6.97
CA TYR A 25 -1.96 -2.77 -6.70
C TYR A 25 -0.80 -3.63 -6.19
N CYS A 26 -1.04 -4.87 -5.76
CA CYS A 26 -0.02 -5.64 -5.05
C CYS A 26 1.24 -5.87 -5.89
N ASP A 27 1.11 -6.23 -7.16
CA ASP A 27 2.27 -6.52 -8.00
C ASP A 27 3.11 -5.26 -8.24
N GLY A 28 2.47 -4.15 -8.57
CA GLY A 28 3.18 -2.89 -8.79
C GLY A 28 3.87 -2.39 -7.53
N MET A 29 3.21 -2.51 -6.39
CA MET A 29 3.78 -2.07 -5.11
C MET A 29 4.89 -3.01 -4.64
N PHE A 30 4.79 -4.30 -4.93
CA PHE A 30 5.88 -5.24 -4.68
C PHE A 30 7.14 -4.82 -5.45
N CYS A 31 6.98 -4.44 -6.71
CA CYS A 31 8.10 -3.95 -7.52
C CYS A 31 8.73 -2.69 -6.89
N VAL A 32 7.91 -1.79 -6.37
CA VAL A 32 8.40 -0.60 -5.68
C VAL A 32 9.25 -0.99 -4.47
N ALA A 33 8.74 -1.89 -3.62
CA ALA A 33 9.47 -2.35 -2.44
C ALA A 33 10.79 -3.05 -2.82
N MET A 34 10.77 -3.85 -3.88
CA MET A 34 11.97 -4.55 -4.35
C MET A 34 13.09 -3.61 -4.78
N ARG A 35 12.76 -2.44 -5.31
CA ARG A 35 13.77 -1.44 -5.69
C ARG A 35 14.58 -0.97 -4.49
N PHE A 36 13.96 -0.92 -3.32
CA PHE A 36 14.61 -0.50 -2.08
C PHE A 36 15.29 -1.66 -1.36
N LEU A 37 14.60 -2.80 -1.25
CA LEU A 37 14.99 -3.86 -0.32
C LEU A 37 15.83 -4.96 -0.99
N LYS A 38 15.65 -5.18 -2.27
CA LYS A 38 16.39 -6.15 -3.09
C LYS A 38 16.34 -7.58 -2.55
N ASN A 39 15.33 -7.89 -1.75
CA ASN A 39 15.10 -9.20 -1.15
C ASN A 39 13.59 -9.44 -1.16
N ALA A 40 13.15 -10.56 -1.74
CA ALA A 40 11.73 -10.82 -1.94
C ALA A 40 10.98 -10.98 -0.63
N ASP A 41 11.57 -11.64 0.37
CA ASP A 41 10.90 -11.85 1.66
C ASP A 41 10.72 -10.53 2.40
N ASP A 42 11.74 -9.69 2.40
CA ASP A 42 11.65 -8.37 3.02
C ASP A 42 10.65 -7.48 2.31
N ALA A 43 10.63 -7.52 0.97
CA ALA A 43 9.68 -6.75 0.16
C ALA A 43 8.25 -7.19 0.45
N GLU A 44 8.01 -8.50 0.59
CA GLU A 44 6.70 -9.03 0.91
C GLU A 44 6.23 -8.55 2.29
N ASP A 45 7.11 -8.56 3.28
CA ASP A 45 6.79 -8.09 4.63
C ASP A 45 6.41 -6.61 4.63
N VAL A 46 7.21 -5.78 3.95
CA VAL A 46 6.91 -4.34 3.85
C VAL A 46 5.61 -4.10 3.08
N LEU A 47 5.38 -4.88 2.03
CA LEU A 47 4.17 -4.76 1.24
C LEU A 47 2.92 -5.03 2.08
N GLN A 48 2.92 -6.12 2.84
CA GLN A 48 1.80 -6.47 3.72
C GLN A 48 1.56 -5.39 4.77
N ASP A 49 2.62 -4.96 5.45
CA ASP A 49 2.51 -3.90 6.46
C ASP A 49 1.99 -2.60 5.86
N SER A 50 2.42 -2.28 4.64
CA SER A 50 1.99 -1.06 3.95
C SER A 50 0.51 -1.11 3.61
N PHE A 51 0.00 -2.25 3.15
CA PHE A 51 -1.44 -2.40 2.88
C PHE A 51 -2.26 -2.32 4.16
N ILE A 52 -1.78 -2.91 5.26
CA ILE A 52 -2.45 -2.81 6.55
C ILE A 52 -2.57 -1.33 6.96
N LYS A 53 -1.46 -0.58 6.87
CA LYS A 53 -1.44 0.85 7.19
C LYS A 53 -2.37 1.64 6.26
N ALA A 54 -2.33 1.31 4.96
CA ALA A 54 -3.16 1.98 3.98
C ALA A 54 -4.65 1.81 4.30
N PHE A 55 -5.09 0.60 4.60
CA PHE A 55 -6.49 0.35 4.93
C PHE A 55 -6.88 0.97 6.27
N GLN A 56 -5.97 1.00 7.23
CA GLN A 56 -6.22 1.69 8.51
C GLN A 56 -6.39 3.19 8.32
N ARG A 57 -5.69 3.79 7.35
CA ARG A 57 -5.64 5.22 7.13
C ARG A 57 -6.46 5.68 5.92
N ILE A 58 -7.17 4.78 5.27
CA ILE A 58 -7.87 5.10 4.02
C ILE A 58 -8.93 6.19 4.21
N GLY A 59 -9.48 6.31 5.42
CA GLY A 59 -10.38 7.40 5.75
C GLY A 59 -9.74 8.78 5.64
N GLN A 60 -8.42 8.87 5.71
CA GLN A 60 -7.67 10.11 5.57
C GLN A 60 -7.36 10.46 4.12
N PHE A 61 -7.55 9.53 3.20
CA PHE A 61 -7.30 9.77 1.78
C PHE A 61 -8.38 10.71 1.23
N LYS A 62 -7.98 11.88 0.76
CA LYS A 62 -8.90 12.94 0.34
C LYS A 62 -9.04 13.06 -1.17
N GLY A 63 -8.27 12.30 -1.94
CA GLY A 63 -8.34 12.34 -3.40
C GLY A 63 -7.61 13.51 -4.05
N ASP A 64 -6.77 14.24 -3.30
CA ASP A 64 -5.93 15.31 -3.84
C ASP A 64 -4.76 14.77 -4.66
N VAL A 65 -4.45 13.50 -4.53
CA VAL A 65 -3.54 12.75 -5.40
C VAL A 65 -4.26 11.47 -5.81
N THR A 66 -3.72 10.72 -6.77
CA THR A 66 -4.28 9.41 -7.11
C THR A 66 -4.10 8.44 -5.95
N PHE A 67 -4.98 7.45 -5.85
CA PHE A 67 -4.85 6.42 -4.82
C PHE A 67 -3.52 5.68 -4.95
N GLY A 68 -3.11 5.36 -6.17
CA GLY A 68 -1.83 4.69 -6.42
C GLY A 68 -0.64 5.49 -5.92
N ALA A 69 -0.63 6.81 -6.13
CA ALA A 69 0.43 7.69 -5.64
C ALA A 69 0.44 7.74 -4.11
N TRP A 70 -0.74 7.81 -3.50
CA TRP A 70 -0.89 7.82 -2.04
C TRP A 70 -0.37 6.51 -1.43
N LEU A 71 -0.76 5.38 -2.01
CA LEU A 71 -0.32 4.06 -1.58
C LEU A 71 1.19 3.88 -1.76
N LYS A 72 1.71 4.31 -2.91
CA LYS A 72 3.15 4.21 -3.21
C LYS A 72 3.98 4.93 -2.16
N ARG A 73 3.53 6.10 -1.71
CA ARG A 73 4.21 6.85 -0.67
C ARG A 73 4.31 6.06 0.64
N ILE A 74 3.24 5.35 0.99
CA ILE A 74 3.23 4.48 2.17
C ILE A 74 4.25 3.36 2.01
N VAL A 75 4.30 2.71 0.83
CA VAL A 75 5.24 1.63 0.55
C VAL A 75 6.69 2.12 0.56
N VAL A 76 6.96 3.26 -0.06
CA VAL A 76 8.30 3.86 -0.07
C VAL A 76 8.76 4.19 1.35
N ASN A 77 7.90 4.83 2.12
CA ASN A 77 8.23 5.19 3.50
C ASN A 77 8.45 3.92 4.35
N GLY A 78 7.63 2.91 4.17
CA GLY A 78 7.81 1.63 4.87
C GLY A 78 9.12 0.94 4.49
N SER A 79 9.50 1.00 3.22
CA SER A 79 10.77 0.42 2.74
C SER A 79 11.97 1.15 3.33
N ILE A 80 11.93 2.48 3.36
CA ILE A 80 13.01 3.29 3.95
C ILE A 80 13.11 3.01 5.45
N ASP A 81 11.99 2.96 6.16
CA ASP A 81 11.99 2.67 7.59
C ASP A 81 12.56 1.29 7.89
N PHE A 82 12.21 0.30 7.05
CA PHE A 82 12.76 -1.05 7.17
C PHE A 82 14.27 -1.04 7.05
N LEU A 83 14.82 -0.34 6.05
CA LEU A 83 16.26 -0.25 5.84
C LEU A 83 16.97 0.43 7.01
N LYS A 84 16.39 1.50 7.54
CA LYS A 84 16.95 2.20 8.72
C LYS A 84 16.97 1.28 9.93
N SER A 85 15.90 0.55 10.16
CA SER A 85 15.79 -0.39 11.28
C SER A 85 16.84 -1.49 11.18
N LYS A 86 17.12 -1.97 9.97
CA LYS A 86 18.07 -3.06 9.75
C LYS A 86 19.52 -2.64 9.96
N HIS A 87 19.81 -1.36 9.90
CA HIS A 87 21.17 -0.82 10.03
C HIS A 87 21.46 -0.19 11.40
N GLN A 88 20.56 -0.37 12.34
CA GLN A 88 20.79 0.08 13.72
C GLN A 88 21.63 -0.91 14.50
#